data_164ebfdbbaf43844f094ade4b5951e32
#
_entry.id   164ebfdbbaf43844f094ade4b5951e32
#
_cell.length_a   1.000
_cell.length_b   1.000
_cell.length_c   1.000
_cell.angle_alpha   90.00
_cell.angle_beta   90.00
_cell.angle_gamma   90.00
#
_symmetry.space_group_name_H-M   'P 1'
#
loop_
_entity.id
_entity.type
_entity.pdbx_description
1 polymer ?
#
loop_
_entity_poly.entity_id
_entity_poly.type
_entity_poly.pdbx_seq_one_letter_code
_entity_poly.pdbx_strand_id
1 'polypeptide(L)'
;MSPFTENKLYICIPAFNEEGAIISVLKEIKDSGYENIIVVDDGSLDKTYERASFVENITALKHFINRGKGAAVKTSIEAAKILGADIIVTMDGDGQHNPQDIEKMLKFINDGNDVVLGTRLKNPKGMPFYKIVANHLGNFFTYLIYGLWVTDSQSGFRAYSKKAFDLIDTKTDRYEYDSEVIREIYRNKLKFTEVPIGVRYTEYSMNKKNKMNLQNGLKALAKMLISN
;
A
#
# COMPACT_ATOMS: atom_id res chain seq x y z
N MET A 1 19.61 19.58 1.49
CA MET A 1 19.08 19.30 0.14
C MET A 1 19.06 17.79 0.00
N SER A 2 17.88 17.21 -0.18
CA SER A 2 17.74 15.75 -0.39
C SER A 2 18.40 15.35 -1.71
N PRO A 3 19.18 14.25 -1.79
CA PRO A 3 19.84 13.79 -3.02
C PRO A 3 18.87 13.26 -4.11
N PHE A 4 17.54 13.42 -3.91
CA PHE A 4 16.47 12.86 -4.76
C PHE A 4 15.81 13.89 -5.68
N THR A 5 16.51 14.98 -6.06
CA THR A 5 15.93 16.13 -6.75
C THR A 5 15.63 15.97 -8.25
N GLU A 6 15.83 14.79 -8.84
CA GLU A 6 15.52 14.56 -10.28
C GLU A 6 14.26 13.69 -10.48
N ASN A 7 13.90 12.80 -9.55
CA ASN A 7 12.77 11.88 -9.73
C ASN A 7 11.49 12.40 -9.07
N LYS A 8 10.41 12.49 -9.85
CA LYS A 8 9.11 12.93 -9.37
C LYS A 8 8.42 11.81 -8.59
N LEU A 9 8.48 11.89 -7.26
CA LEU A 9 7.89 10.94 -6.32
C LEU A 9 6.44 11.30 -5.99
N TYR A 10 5.54 10.31 -6.02
CA TYR A 10 4.17 10.41 -5.52
C TYR A 10 3.89 9.40 -4.41
N ILE A 11 3.20 9.87 -3.35
CA ILE A 11 2.68 9.01 -2.29
C ILE A 11 1.20 8.76 -2.56
N CYS A 12 0.82 7.50 -2.76
CA CYS A 12 -0.52 7.04 -3.10
C CYS A 12 -1.20 6.41 -1.89
N ILE A 13 -2.34 6.97 -1.46
CA ILE A 13 -3.03 6.59 -0.23
C ILE A 13 -4.46 6.17 -0.55
N PRO A 14 -4.78 4.87 -0.56
CA PRO A 14 -6.16 4.41 -0.55
C PRO A 14 -6.74 4.64 0.85
N ALA A 15 -7.95 5.20 0.92
CA ALA A 15 -8.64 5.48 2.17
C ALA A 15 -10.11 5.00 2.10
N PHE A 16 -10.61 4.41 3.18
CA PHE A 16 -12.01 4.06 3.33
C PHE A 16 -12.43 4.13 4.80
N ASN A 17 -13.30 5.09 5.14
CA ASN A 17 -13.73 5.38 6.50
C ASN A 17 -12.54 5.63 7.44
N GLU A 18 -11.69 6.60 7.07
CA GLU A 18 -10.47 6.99 7.79
C GLU A 18 -10.54 8.43 8.31
N GLU A 19 -11.75 8.99 8.52
CA GLU A 19 -11.89 10.36 9.00
C GLU A 19 -11.09 10.68 10.27
N GLY A 20 -10.89 9.67 11.16
CA GLY A 20 -10.15 9.86 12.40
C GLY A 20 -8.63 9.89 12.25
N ALA A 21 -8.10 9.42 11.11
CA ALA A 21 -6.65 9.30 10.92
C ALA A 21 -6.11 10.11 9.75
N ILE A 22 -6.91 10.34 8.70
CA ILE A 22 -6.41 10.84 7.42
C ILE A 22 -5.64 12.17 7.54
N ILE A 23 -6.11 13.12 8.33
CA ILE A 23 -5.42 14.42 8.49
C ILE A 23 -4.04 14.24 9.12
N SER A 24 -3.93 13.42 10.19
CA SER A 24 -2.65 13.17 10.86
C SER A 24 -1.67 12.43 9.94
N VAL A 25 -2.16 11.48 9.15
CA VAL A 25 -1.35 10.75 8.15
C VAL A 25 -0.79 11.71 7.11
N LEU A 26 -1.62 12.57 6.53
CA LEU A 26 -1.20 13.53 5.53
C LEU A 26 -0.20 14.53 6.09
N LYS A 27 -0.43 15.01 7.31
CA LYS A 27 0.50 15.91 8.00
C LYS A 27 1.86 15.23 8.24
N GLU A 28 1.89 14.01 8.77
CA GLU A 28 3.14 13.28 9.02
C GLU A 28 3.94 13.05 7.73
N ILE A 29 3.27 12.78 6.60
CA ILE A 29 3.93 12.63 5.30
C ILE A 29 4.56 13.96 4.85
N LYS A 30 3.83 15.07 4.97
CA LYS A 30 4.34 16.42 4.64
C LYS A 30 5.47 16.83 5.57
N ASP A 31 5.35 16.59 6.87
CA ASP A 31 6.40 16.88 7.86
C ASP A 31 7.67 16.03 7.59
N SER A 32 7.54 14.91 6.88
CA SER A 32 8.66 14.08 6.40
C SER A 32 9.25 14.56 5.06
N GLY A 33 8.76 15.68 4.51
CA GLY A 33 9.29 16.34 3.29
C GLY A 33 8.71 15.82 1.97
N TYR A 34 7.57 15.11 1.99
CA TYR A 34 6.90 14.63 0.77
C TYR A 34 5.68 15.47 0.43
N GLU A 35 5.70 16.13 -0.74
CA GLU A 35 4.68 17.11 -1.15
C GLU A 35 3.65 16.53 -2.12
N ASN A 36 4.04 15.62 -3.02
CA ASN A 36 3.13 15.06 -4.01
C ASN A 36 2.36 13.87 -3.42
N ILE A 37 1.16 14.13 -2.92
CA ILE A 37 0.33 13.12 -2.27
C ILE A 37 -1.00 12.99 -3.02
N ILE A 38 -1.39 11.76 -3.32
CA ILE A 38 -2.67 11.41 -3.92
C ILE A 38 -3.45 10.56 -2.92
N VAL A 39 -4.63 11.03 -2.53
CA VAL A 39 -5.57 10.27 -1.71
C VAL A 39 -6.74 9.82 -2.58
N VAL A 40 -7.06 8.54 -2.54
CA VAL A 40 -8.28 8.01 -3.17
C VAL A 40 -9.21 7.51 -2.09
N ASP A 41 -10.29 8.23 -1.87
CA ASP A 41 -11.39 7.82 -1.00
C ASP A 41 -12.26 6.78 -1.73
N ASP A 42 -12.26 5.55 -1.24
CA ASP A 42 -12.98 4.42 -1.84
C ASP A 42 -14.47 4.39 -1.44
N GLY A 43 -15.15 5.52 -1.62
CA GLY A 43 -16.59 5.64 -1.34
C GLY A 43 -16.92 5.60 0.15
N SER A 44 -16.18 6.34 0.98
CA SER A 44 -16.44 6.47 2.42
C SER A 44 -17.82 7.05 2.72
N LEU A 45 -18.38 6.61 3.83
CA LEU A 45 -19.63 7.12 4.39
C LEU A 45 -19.41 8.21 5.45
N ASP A 46 -18.17 8.39 5.90
CA ASP A 46 -17.74 9.41 6.83
C ASP A 46 -17.09 10.61 6.12
N LYS A 47 -16.44 11.49 6.85
CA LYS A 47 -15.81 12.72 6.32
C LYS A 47 -14.39 12.51 5.80
N THR A 48 -14.02 11.28 5.40
CA THR A 48 -12.66 10.99 4.91
C THR A 48 -12.26 11.86 3.73
N TYR A 49 -13.09 11.91 2.69
CA TYR A 49 -12.82 12.71 1.50
C TYR A 49 -12.72 14.20 1.80
N GLU A 50 -13.73 14.73 2.51
CA GLU A 50 -13.76 16.15 2.89
C GLU A 50 -12.51 16.53 3.66
N ARG A 51 -12.12 15.72 4.66
CA ARG A 51 -10.92 15.97 5.46
C ARG A 51 -9.63 15.92 4.64
N ALA A 52 -9.50 14.96 3.73
CA ALA A 52 -8.34 14.88 2.84
C ALA A 52 -8.27 16.11 1.91
N SER A 53 -9.42 16.54 1.35
CA SER A 53 -9.50 17.66 0.43
C SER A 53 -9.19 19.02 1.07
N PHE A 54 -9.32 19.15 2.38
CA PHE A 54 -8.97 20.38 3.12
C PHE A 54 -7.46 20.56 3.33
N VAL A 55 -6.67 19.50 3.13
CA VAL A 55 -5.22 19.60 3.27
C VAL A 55 -4.64 20.18 1.99
N GLU A 56 -3.90 21.28 2.11
CA GLU A 56 -3.31 21.96 0.96
C GLU A 56 -2.33 21.06 0.18
N ASN A 57 -2.30 21.25 -1.14
CA ASN A 57 -1.42 20.53 -2.06
C ASN A 57 -1.61 19.00 -2.05
N ILE A 58 -2.84 18.54 -1.80
CA ILE A 58 -3.21 17.13 -1.90
C ILE A 58 -4.12 16.93 -3.12
N THR A 59 -3.83 15.92 -3.93
CA THR A 59 -4.76 15.46 -4.97
C THR A 59 -5.74 14.47 -4.34
N ALA A 60 -6.95 14.91 -4.02
CA ALA A 60 -8.00 14.06 -3.46
C ALA A 60 -8.96 13.60 -4.55
N LEU A 61 -9.14 12.30 -4.70
CA LEU A 61 -10.07 11.64 -5.61
C LEU A 61 -11.09 10.83 -4.79
N LYS A 62 -12.29 10.63 -5.34
CA LYS A 62 -13.36 9.88 -4.67
C LYS A 62 -14.06 8.91 -5.62
N HIS A 63 -14.22 7.66 -5.20
CA HIS A 63 -15.12 6.71 -5.84
C HIS A 63 -16.56 6.95 -5.37
N PHE A 64 -17.54 6.80 -6.25
CA PHE A 64 -18.96 6.92 -5.88
C PHE A 64 -19.43 5.80 -4.95
N ILE A 65 -18.84 4.61 -5.05
CA ILE A 65 -19.13 3.43 -4.24
C ILE A 65 -17.85 2.76 -3.82
N ASN A 66 -17.86 2.00 -2.72
CA ASN A 66 -16.73 1.18 -2.31
C ASN A 66 -16.48 0.07 -3.35
N ARG A 67 -15.32 0.16 -4.02
CA ARG A 67 -14.84 -0.82 -5.01
C ARG A 67 -13.82 -1.78 -4.40
N GLY A 68 -13.16 -1.36 -3.34
CA GLY A 68 -12.13 -2.11 -2.64
C GLY A 68 -10.74 -1.45 -2.70
N LYS A 69 -9.88 -1.81 -1.75
CA LYS A 69 -8.52 -1.25 -1.61
C LYS A 69 -7.74 -1.28 -2.93
N GLY A 70 -7.76 -2.41 -3.62
CA GLY A 70 -7.04 -2.56 -4.89
C GLY A 70 -7.49 -1.58 -5.95
N ALA A 71 -8.81 -1.32 -6.07
CA ALA A 71 -9.33 -0.32 -6.99
C ALA A 71 -8.84 1.10 -6.65
N ALA A 72 -8.83 1.46 -5.36
CA ALA A 72 -8.34 2.77 -4.93
C ALA A 72 -6.83 2.94 -5.18
N VAL A 73 -6.04 1.88 -4.94
CA VAL A 73 -4.60 1.90 -5.27
C VAL A 73 -4.39 2.04 -6.77
N LYS A 74 -5.10 1.27 -7.61
CA LYS A 74 -5.00 1.39 -9.07
C LYS A 74 -5.35 2.80 -9.55
N THR A 75 -6.43 3.38 -9.03
CA THR A 75 -6.83 4.77 -9.37
C THR A 75 -5.74 5.77 -8.96
N SER A 76 -5.10 5.61 -7.79
CA SER A 76 -4.03 6.51 -7.35
C SER A 76 -2.76 6.36 -8.20
N ILE A 77 -2.40 5.14 -8.61
CA ILE A 77 -1.27 4.88 -9.50
C ILE A 77 -1.50 5.50 -10.87
N GLU A 78 -2.70 5.34 -11.47
CA GLU A 78 -3.03 5.95 -12.75
C GLU A 78 -3.01 7.49 -12.67
N ALA A 79 -3.52 8.07 -11.59
CA ALA A 79 -3.41 9.51 -11.37
C ALA A 79 -1.94 9.97 -11.26
N ALA A 80 -1.10 9.22 -10.55
CA ALA A 80 0.33 9.52 -10.44
C ALA A 80 1.03 9.43 -11.81
N LYS A 81 0.70 8.43 -12.65
CA LYS A 81 1.21 8.33 -14.03
C LYS A 81 0.85 9.55 -14.87
N ILE A 82 -0.42 9.98 -14.85
CA ILE A 82 -0.90 11.17 -15.56
C ILE A 82 -0.15 12.42 -15.10
N LEU A 83 0.15 12.52 -13.81
CA LEU A 83 0.90 13.61 -13.22
C LEU A 83 2.42 13.52 -13.44
N GLY A 84 2.89 12.48 -14.13
CA GLY A 84 4.30 12.30 -14.54
C GLY A 84 5.19 11.74 -13.43
N ALA A 85 4.71 10.78 -12.64
CA ALA A 85 5.50 10.11 -11.62
C ALA A 85 6.67 9.31 -12.22
N ASP A 86 7.83 9.36 -11.58
CA ASP A 86 8.98 8.49 -11.82
C ASP A 86 9.08 7.39 -10.77
N ILE A 87 8.63 7.69 -9.54
CA ILE A 87 8.56 6.75 -8.43
C ILE A 87 7.20 6.90 -7.75
N ILE A 88 6.59 5.78 -7.40
CA ILE A 88 5.34 5.75 -6.63
C ILE A 88 5.58 4.97 -5.33
N VAL A 89 5.11 5.52 -4.22
CA VAL A 89 5.02 4.82 -2.94
C VAL A 89 3.56 4.68 -2.55
N THR A 90 3.09 3.46 -2.32
CA THR A 90 1.76 3.20 -1.77
C THR A 90 1.83 3.08 -0.25
N MET A 91 0.84 3.63 0.46
CA MET A 91 0.80 3.64 1.93
C MET A 91 -0.66 3.65 2.41
N ASP A 92 -0.99 2.87 3.44
CA ASP A 92 -2.36 2.84 3.96
C ASP A 92 -2.72 4.12 4.73
N GLY A 93 -3.99 4.56 4.65
CA GLY A 93 -4.49 5.80 5.25
C GLY A 93 -4.88 5.71 6.74
N ASP A 94 -4.61 4.58 7.41
CA ASP A 94 -5.02 4.30 8.80
C ASP A 94 -4.01 4.73 9.89
N GLY A 95 -2.88 5.31 9.48
CA GLY A 95 -1.82 5.81 10.37
C GLY A 95 -0.93 4.72 10.98
N GLN A 96 -1.01 3.47 10.50
CA GLN A 96 -0.14 2.39 10.99
C GLN A 96 1.30 2.47 10.45
N HIS A 97 1.49 3.00 9.27
CA HIS A 97 2.81 3.12 8.64
C HIS A 97 3.55 4.37 9.10
N ASN A 98 4.87 4.27 9.18
CA ASN A 98 5.74 5.41 9.48
C ASN A 98 6.28 6.02 8.17
N PRO A 99 5.96 7.29 7.82
CA PRO A 99 6.48 7.93 6.61
C PRO A 99 8.01 8.01 6.53
N GLN A 100 8.72 7.97 7.66
CA GLN A 100 10.19 7.95 7.68
C GLN A 100 10.78 6.67 7.05
N ASP A 101 10.00 5.58 6.95
CA ASP A 101 10.46 4.37 6.28
C ASP A 101 10.50 4.53 4.75
N ILE A 102 9.86 5.58 4.19
CA ILE A 102 9.88 5.89 2.75
C ILE A 102 11.32 6.11 2.28
N GLU A 103 12.12 6.87 3.02
CA GLU A 103 13.53 7.15 2.65
C GLU A 103 14.33 5.86 2.45
N LYS A 104 14.16 4.87 3.34
CA LYS A 104 14.82 3.57 3.20
C LYS A 104 14.38 2.84 1.93
N MET A 105 13.09 2.93 1.58
CA MET A 105 12.57 2.28 0.37
C MET A 105 13.11 2.96 -0.89
N LEU A 106 13.15 4.29 -0.90
CA LEU A 106 13.69 5.07 -2.03
C LEU A 106 15.16 4.77 -2.30
N LYS A 107 15.96 4.55 -1.25
CA LYS A 107 17.35 4.13 -1.40
C LYS A 107 17.46 2.86 -2.26
N PHE A 108 16.65 1.84 -1.98
CA PHE A 108 16.69 0.60 -2.75
C PHE A 108 16.14 0.75 -4.17
N ILE A 109 15.17 1.64 -4.41
CA ILE A 109 14.74 1.99 -5.78
C ILE A 109 15.91 2.61 -6.55
N ASN A 110 16.62 3.55 -5.93
CA ASN A 110 17.79 4.20 -6.56
C ASN A 110 18.96 3.24 -6.77
N ASP A 111 19.10 2.20 -5.93
CA ASP A 111 20.05 1.10 -6.11
C ASP A 111 19.62 0.13 -7.24
N GLY A 112 18.60 0.47 -8.01
CA GLY A 112 18.15 -0.25 -9.21
C GLY A 112 17.22 -1.42 -8.93
N ASN A 113 16.49 -1.44 -7.80
CA ASN A 113 15.35 -2.34 -7.64
C ASN A 113 14.12 -1.74 -8.32
N ASP A 114 13.31 -2.59 -8.97
CA ASP A 114 12.07 -2.18 -9.60
C ASP A 114 10.95 -2.03 -8.56
N VAL A 115 10.94 -2.91 -7.52
CA VAL A 115 9.94 -2.89 -6.44
C VAL A 115 10.62 -3.04 -5.08
N VAL A 116 10.15 -2.29 -4.10
CA VAL A 116 10.53 -2.45 -2.69
C VAL A 116 9.28 -2.75 -1.87
N LEU A 117 9.29 -3.89 -1.18
CA LEU A 117 8.18 -4.35 -0.34
C LEU A 117 8.49 -4.05 1.12
N GLY A 118 7.63 -3.29 1.78
CA GLY A 118 7.72 -3.08 3.23
C GLY A 118 7.23 -4.34 3.97
N THR A 119 8.04 -4.91 4.85
CA THR A 119 7.67 -6.10 5.62
C THR A 119 7.62 -5.84 7.11
N ARG A 120 6.49 -6.18 7.72
CA ARG A 120 6.26 -6.12 9.17
C ARG A 120 6.84 -7.32 9.90
N LEU A 121 6.98 -8.45 9.22
CA LEU A 121 7.36 -9.73 9.83
C LEU A 121 8.86 -9.86 10.09
N LYS A 122 9.70 -9.01 9.48
CA LYS A 122 11.13 -8.93 9.84
C LYS A 122 11.38 -8.21 11.17
N ASN A 123 10.39 -7.43 11.68
CA ASN A 123 10.43 -6.81 13.00
C ASN A 123 9.01 -6.72 13.57
N PRO A 124 8.42 -7.84 14.05
CA PRO A 124 7.00 -7.92 14.43
C PRO A 124 6.69 -7.33 15.81
N LYS A 125 7.50 -6.39 16.32
CA LYS A 125 7.29 -5.76 17.64
C LYS A 125 5.88 -5.16 17.74
N GLY A 126 5.14 -5.55 18.79
CA GLY A 126 3.78 -5.08 19.02
C GLY A 126 2.70 -5.78 18.18
N MET A 127 3.06 -6.66 17.24
CA MET A 127 2.07 -7.40 16.46
C MET A 127 1.48 -8.56 17.28
N PRO A 128 0.14 -8.66 17.41
CA PRO A 128 -0.49 -9.80 18.06
C PRO A 128 -0.10 -11.13 17.38
N PHE A 129 0.16 -12.17 18.18
CA PHE A 129 0.64 -13.47 17.70
C PHE A 129 -0.27 -14.09 16.64
N TYR A 130 -1.60 -14.00 16.79
CA TYR A 130 -2.55 -14.52 15.79
C TYR A 130 -2.42 -13.83 14.43
N LYS A 131 -2.03 -12.54 14.37
CA LYS A 131 -1.76 -11.83 13.11
C LYS A 131 -0.47 -12.32 12.46
N ILE A 132 0.55 -12.62 13.26
CA ILE A 132 1.81 -13.19 12.74
C ILE A 132 1.52 -14.53 12.06
N VAL A 133 0.79 -15.42 12.72
CA VAL A 133 0.40 -16.73 12.16
C VAL A 133 -0.44 -16.56 10.90
N ALA A 134 -1.45 -15.69 10.93
CA ALA A 134 -2.30 -15.43 9.76
C ALA A 134 -1.51 -14.90 8.56
N ASN A 135 -0.55 -13.99 8.80
CA ASN A 135 0.29 -13.45 7.74
C ASN A 135 1.23 -14.53 7.15
N HIS A 136 1.84 -15.39 7.98
CA HIS A 136 2.64 -16.51 7.49
C HIS A 136 1.82 -17.48 6.65
N LEU A 137 0.60 -17.77 7.06
CA LEU A 137 -0.30 -18.62 6.29
C LEU A 137 -0.68 -17.95 4.96
N GLY A 138 -0.98 -16.67 4.95
CA GLY A 138 -1.23 -15.88 3.73
C GLY A 138 -0.03 -15.88 2.78
N ASN A 139 1.18 -15.68 3.29
CA ASN A 139 2.42 -15.73 2.51
C ASN A 139 2.63 -17.12 1.89
N PHE A 140 2.38 -18.19 2.65
CA PHE A 140 2.50 -19.55 2.17
C PHE A 140 1.53 -19.83 1.01
N PHE A 141 0.27 -19.42 1.12
CA PHE A 141 -0.69 -19.56 0.02
C PHE A 141 -0.32 -18.68 -1.19
N THR A 142 0.15 -17.44 -0.96
CA THR A 142 0.65 -16.59 -2.05
C THR A 142 1.80 -17.28 -2.80
N TYR A 143 2.74 -17.88 -2.07
CA TYR A 143 3.83 -18.65 -2.67
C TYR A 143 3.34 -19.85 -3.47
N LEU A 144 2.43 -20.66 -2.91
CA LEU A 144 1.89 -21.83 -3.62
C LEU A 144 1.19 -21.47 -4.92
N ILE A 145 0.48 -20.33 -4.94
CA ILE A 145 -0.33 -19.92 -6.09
C ILE A 145 0.52 -19.19 -7.13
N TYR A 146 1.46 -18.33 -6.70
CA TYR A 146 2.17 -17.41 -7.59
C TYR A 146 3.68 -17.69 -7.74
N GLY A 147 4.23 -18.63 -6.97
CA GLY A 147 5.61 -19.11 -7.13
C GLY A 147 6.70 -18.20 -6.57
N LEU A 148 6.36 -17.04 -5.97
CA LEU A 148 7.31 -16.12 -5.38
C LEU A 148 7.15 -16.05 -3.85
N TRP A 149 8.22 -16.38 -3.13
CA TRP A 149 8.25 -16.25 -1.68
C TRP A 149 8.55 -14.82 -1.26
N VAL A 150 7.67 -14.24 -0.43
CA VAL A 150 7.87 -12.96 0.24
C VAL A 150 7.52 -13.09 1.72
N THR A 151 8.12 -12.25 2.57
CA THR A 151 7.90 -12.33 4.02
C THR A 151 6.61 -11.64 4.46
N ASP A 152 6.06 -10.69 3.68
CA ASP A 152 4.80 -10.00 3.99
C ASP A 152 4.04 -9.61 2.71
N SER A 153 3.32 -10.56 2.14
CA SER A 153 2.52 -10.36 0.92
C SER A 153 1.34 -9.39 1.10
N GLN A 154 0.89 -9.18 2.35
CA GLN A 154 -0.29 -8.38 2.69
C GLN A 154 0.04 -6.92 3.06
N SER A 155 1.33 -6.54 3.07
CA SER A 155 1.70 -5.16 3.32
C SER A 155 1.37 -4.26 2.13
N GLY A 156 0.62 -3.18 2.36
CA GLY A 156 0.32 -2.15 1.36
C GLY A 156 1.39 -1.08 1.22
N PHE A 157 2.43 -1.10 2.06
CA PHE A 157 3.52 -0.14 2.02
C PHE A 157 4.60 -0.62 1.06
N ARG A 158 4.61 -0.07 -0.14
CA ARG A 158 5.47 -0.51 -1.24
C ARG A 158 5.99 0.68 -2.03
N ALA A 159 7.19 0.57 -2.59
CA ALA A 159 7.72 1.53 -3.55
C ALA A 159 7.91 0.88 -4.92
N TYR A 160 7.64 1.63 -5.97
CA TYR A 160 7.70 1.17 -7.35
C TYR A 160 8.48 2.16 -8.20
N SER A 161 9.42 1.65 -9.01
CA SER A 161 10.04 2.40 -10.11
C SER A 161 9.03 2.59 -11.24
N LYS A 162 9.32 3.51 -12.16
CA LYS A 162 8.53 3.73 -13.37
C LYS A 162 8.30 2.43 -14.15
N LYS A 163 9.35 1.64 -14.36
CA LYS A 163 9.26 0.33 -15.01
C LYS A 163 8.28 -0.60 -14.30
N ALA A 164 8.29 -0.64 -12.97
CA ALA A 164 7.41 -1.53 -12.22
C ALA A 164 5.94 -1.14 -12.34
N PHE A 165 5.59 0.12 -12.11
CA PHE A 165 4.18 0.52 -12.16
C PHE A 165 3.61 0.58 -13.60
N ASP A 166 4.45 0.60 -14.63
CA ASP A 166 4.03 0.47 -16.03
C ASP A 166 3.76 -0.99 -16.42
N LEU A 167 4.46 -1.97 -15.80
CA LEU A 167 4.35 -3.39 -16.13
C LEU A 167 3.36 -4.17 -15.22
N ILE A 168 3.12 -3.71 -14.00
CA ILE A 168 2.21 -4.36 -13.06
C ILE A 168 0.76 -4.11 -13.49
N ASP A 169 0.09 -5.16 -13.99
CA ASP A 169 -1.31 -5.15 -14.41
C ASP A 169 -2.14 -6.11 -13.55
N THR A 170 -2.73 -5.59 -12.47
CA THR A 170 -3.58 -6.37 -11.57
C THR A 170 -5.05 -6.33 -12.00
N LYS A 171 -5.76 -7.47 -11.84
CA LYS A 171 -7.17 -7.62 -12.23
C LYS A 171 -8.12 -7.41 -11.07
N THR A 172 -7.69 -7.74 -9.85
CA THR A 172 -8.54 -7.70 -8.67
C THR A 172 -8.63 -6.31 -8.05
N ASP A 173 -9.76 -6.03 -7.38
CA ASP A 173 -10.07 -4.72 -6.82
C ASP A 173 -10.05 -4.70 -5.27
N ARG A 174 -10.00 -5.87 -4.61
CA ARG A 174 -10.10 -5.97 -3.15
C ARG A 174 -8.78 -6.42 -2.51
N TYR A 175 -8.85 -7.21 -1.46
CA TYR A 175 -7.67 -7.65 -0.69
C TYR A 175 -6.73 -8.58 -1.48
N GLU A 176 -7.25 -9.26 -2.50
CA GLU A 176 -6.48 -10.10 -3.40
C GLU A 176 -5.41 -9.33 -4.17
N TYR A 177 -5.64 -8.02 -4.38
CA TYR A 177 -4.71 -7.11 -5.03
C TYR A 177 -3.29 -7.21 -4.47
N ASP A 178 -3.15 -7.21 -3.14
CA ASP A 178 -1.83 -7.23 -2.50
C ASP A 178 -1.02 -8.47 -2.86
N SER A 179 -1.67 -9.64 -2.96
CA SER A 179 -1.04 -10.89 -3.40
C SER A 179 -0.85 -10.94 -4.93
N GLU A 180 -1.76 -10.34 -5.69
CA GLU A 180 -1.66 -10.29 -7.14
C GLU A 180 -0.46 -9.46 -7.61
N VAL A 181 -0.12 -8.38 -6.92
CA VAL A 181 1.12 -7.64 -7.17
C VAL A 181 2.34 -8.56 -7.06
N ILE A 182 2.38 -9.50 -6.11
CA ILE A 182 3.48 -10.46 -6.00
C ILE A 182 3.56 -11.37 -7.23
N ARG A 183 2.40 -11.78 -7.78
CA ARG A 183 2.34 -12.51 -9.06
C ARG A 183 2.95 -11.68 -10.20
N GLU A 184 2.58 -10.40 -10.30
CA GLU A 184 3.08 -9.54 -11.37
C GLU A 184 4.60 -9.28 -11.24
N ILE A 185 5.13 -9.15 -10.03
CA ILE A 185 6.58 -9.09 -9.81
C ILE A 185 7.27 -10.33 -10.39
N TYR A 186 6.73 -11.52 -10.12
CA TYR A 186 7.29 -12.78 -10.62
C TYR A 186 7.18 -12.90 -12.15
N ARG A 187 5.99 -12.66 -12.70
CA ARG A 187 5.72 -12.76 -14.15
C ARG A 187 6.58 -11.84 -14.98
N ASN A 188 6.73 -10.59 -14.54
CA ASN A 188 7.50 -9.56 -15.24
C ASN A 188 8.99 -9.60 -14.89
N LYS A 189 9.44 -10.56 -14.07
CA LYS A 189 10.84 -10.70 -13.61
C LYS A 189 11.40 -9.40 -13.06
N LEU A 190 10.59 -8.66 -12.29
CA LEU A 190 10.98 -7.41 -11.68
C LEU A 190 11.98 -7.68 -10.55
N LYS A 191 13.04 -6.88 -10.50
CA LYS A 191 14.01 -6.92 -9.41
C LYS A 191 13.36 -6.32 -8.17
N PHE A 192 13.27 -7.08 -7.08
CA PHE A 192 12.65 -6.61 -5.85
C PHE A 192 13.52 -6.87 -4.62
N THR A 193 13.22 -6.14 -3.56
CA THR A 193 13.78 -6.36 -2.23
C THR A 193 12.73 -6.12 -1.16
N GLU A 194 12.98 -6.61 0.06
CA GLU A 194 12.12 -6.42 1.23
C GLU A 194 12.83 -5.61 2.31
N VAL A 195 12.16 -4.56 2.78
CA VAL A 195 12.69 -3.64 3.81
C VAL A 195 11.83 -3.76 5.08
N PRO A 196 12.44 -3.95 6.26
CA PRO A 196 11.71 -3.92 7.52
C PRO A 196 11.07 -2.55 7.73
N ILE A 197 9.77 -2.53 8.01
CA ILE A 197 9.00 -1.33 8.33
C ILE A 197 8.49 -1.38 9.76
N GLY A 198 8.39 -0.18 10.38
CA GLY A 198 7.71 -0.02 11.66
C GLY A 198 6.19 0.04 11.48
N VAL A 199 5.45 -0.64 12.35
CA VAL A 199 3.99 -0.55 12.40
C VAL A 199 3.53 -0.06 13.75
N ARG A 200 2.68 0.95 13.75
CA ARG A 200 2.07 1.53 14.94
C ARG A 200 0.69 0.91 15.15
N TYR A 201 0.46 0.32 16.30
CA TYR A 201 -0.86 -0.17 16.70
C TYR A 201 -1.53 0.88 17.59
N THR A 202 -2.21 1.85 16.98
CA THR A 202 -2.97 2.88 17.70
C THR A 202 -4.31 2.33 18.18
N GLU A 203 -4.91 2.93 19.22
CA GLU A 203 -6.27 2.58 19.66
C GLU A 203 -7.27 2.70 18.51
N TYR A 204 -7.13 3.74 17.66
CA TYR A 204 -7.93 3.92 16.45
C TYR A 204 -7.84 2.70 15.53
N SER A 205 -6.63 2.29 15.16
CA SER A 205 -6.41 1.16 14.25
C SER A 205 -6.82 -0.18 14.87
N MET A 206 -6.76 -0.32 16.20
CA MET A 206 -7.15 -1.54 16.90
C MET A 206 -8.67 -1.68 17.05
N ASN A 207 -9.41 -0.57 17.19
CA ASN A 207 -10.86 -0.55 17.40
C ASN A 207 -11.68 -0.53 16.10
N LYS A 208 -11.04 -0.41 14.94
CA LYS A 208 -11.73 -0.34 13.65
C LYS A 208 -12.48 -1.64 13.35
N LYS A 209 -13.80 -1.53 13.13
CA LYS A 209 -14.72 -2.68 12.93
C LYS A 209 -14.50 -3.47 11.62
N ASN A 210 -13.88 -2.85 10.61
CA ASN A 210 -13.68 -3.47 9.29
C ASN A 210 -12.34 -4.23 9.19
N LYS A 211 -12.05 -5.09 10.17
CA LYS A 211 -10.88 -5.98 10.09
C LYS A 211 -11.19 -7.14 9.14
N MET A 212 -10.17 -7.55 8.38
CA MET A 212 -10.24 -8.80 7.60
C MET A 212 -10.57 -9.95 8.57
N ASN A 213 -11.80 -10.47 8.48
CA ASN A 213 -12.19 -11.64 9.26
C ASN A 213 -11.82 -12.93 8.49
N LEU A 214 -11.86 -14.08 9.17
CA LEU A 214 -11.49 -15.37 8.60
C LEU A 214 -12.27 -15.69 7.30
N GLN A 215 -13.55 -15.30 7.23
CA GLN A 215 -14.40 -15.51 6.06
C GLN A 215 -13.92 -14.69 4.84
N ASN A 216 -13.48 -13.44 5.06
CA ASN A 216 -12.93 -12.60 4.00
C ASN A 216 -11.56 -13.14 3.52
N GLY A 217 -10.75 -13.68 4.44
CA GLY A 217 -9.50 -14.37 4.10
C GLY A 217 -9.73 -15.60 3.22
N LEU A 218 -10.70 -16.45 3.57
CA LEU A 218 -11.06 -17.64 2.76
C LEU A 218 -11.64 -17.26 1.38
N LYS A 219 -12.46 -16.21 1.30
CA LYS A 219 -12.96 -15.69 0.02
C LYS A 219 -11.83 -15.13 -0.86
N ALA A 220 -10.85 -14.46 -0.26
CA ALA A 220 -9.68 -13.97 -0.97
C ALA A 220 -8.88 -15.14 -1.56
N LEU A 221 -8.62 -16.18 -0.77
CA LEU A 221 -7.94 -17.39 -1.24
C LEU A 221 -8.69 -18.08 -2.39
N ALA A 222 -10.01 -18.23 -2.28
CA ALA A 222 -10.82 -18.82 -3.35
C ALA A 222 -10.73 -18.00 -4.65
N LYS A 223 -10.77 -16.68 -4.57
CA LYS A 223 -10.61 -15.82 -5.75
C LYS A 223 -9.21 -15.89 -6.35
N MET A 224 -8.14 -15.97 -5.53
CA MET A 224 -6.78 -16.14 -6.03
C MET A 224 -6.64 -17.40 -6.87
N LEU A 225 -7.36 -18.49 -6.53
CA LEU A 225 -7.36 -19.74 -7.29
C LEU A 225 -8.15 -19.65 -8.61
N ILE A 226 -9.18 -18.80 -8.67
CA ILE A 226 -10.04 -18.67 -9.86
C ILE A 226 -9.46 -17.63 -10.85
N SER A 227 -8.68 -16.66 -10.39
CA SER A 227 -8.09 -15.60 -11.22
C SER A 227 -6.72 -15.97 -11.81
N ASN A 228 -6.30 -17.20 -11.67
CA ASN A 228 -5.13 -17.80 -12.30
C ASN A 228 -5.58 -18.47 -13.59
#